data_7c82989e146709cf7bb272a6b057ef72
#
_entry.id   7c82989e146709cf7bb272a6b057ef72
#
_cell.length_a   1.000
_cell.length_b   1.000
_cell.length_c   1.000
_cell.angle_alpha   90.00
_cell.angle_beta   90.00
_cell.angle_gamma   90.00
#
_symmetry.space_group_name_H-M   'P 1'
#
loop_
_entity.id
_entity.type
_entity.pdbx_description
1 polymer ?
#
loop_
_entity_poly.entity_id
_entity_poly.type
_entity_poly.pdbx_seq_one_letter_code
_entity_poly.pdbx_strand_id
1 'polypeptide(L)'
;MTDTKQAWPFARVTAHRGAGTMAPENTLEGFRAGLRWGFRAFETDAMLAKDGVPVLMHDEKFGRTILHDDRSVPELTSLEVRALDAGSWYGPQYCGVAPAGFEQAVRWCRANGVWLNIEIKPAKGHELETGRVVGALTKELYADVVRPEGDRMGNVSAAAPLFSSFKRDALRGALETAPDIP
;
A
#
# COMPACT_ATOMS: atom_id res chain seq x y z
N MET A 1 -6.87 -39.45 4.42
CA MET A 1 -6.42 -38.21 3.78
C MET A 1 -6.61 -37.12 4.82
N THR A 2 -5.54 -36.72 5.49
CA THR A 2 -5.58 -35.63 6.48
C THR A 2 -5.60 -34.32 5.70
N ASP A 3 -6.75 -33.67 5.74
CA ASP A 3 -6.95 -32.30 5.21
C ASP A 3 -6.07 -31.35 6.06
N THR A 4 -4.81 -31.20 5.69
CA THR A 4 -3.92 -30.23 6.31
C THR A 4 -4.35 -28.86 5.78
N LYS A 5 -5.35 -28.25 6.44
CA LYS A 5 -5.67 -26.85 6.23
C LYS A 5 -4.37 -26.05 6.42
N GLN A 6 -3.85 -25.55 5.32
CA GLN A 6 -2.67 -24.71 5.37
C GLN A 6 -2.95 -23.52 6.29
N ALA A 7 -2.15 -23.36 7.33
CA ALA A 7 -2.33 -22.24 8.25
C ALA A 7 -2.06 -20.92 7.52
N TRP A 8 -2.91 -19.93 7.78
CA TRP A 8 -2.71 -18.57 7.27
C TRP A 8 -1.33 -18.03 7.71
N PRO A 9 -0.39 -17.79 6.79
CA PRO A 9 1.01 -17.49 7.14
C PRO A 9 1.24 -16.06 7.60
N PHE A 10 0.27 -15.16 7.36
CA PHE A 10 0.43 -13.73 7.59
C PHE A 10 -0.12 -13.28 8.93
N ALA A 11 0.09 -12.00 9.26
CA ALA A 11 -0.44 -11.38 10.46
C ALA A 11 -1.99 -11.47 10.50
N ARG A 12 -2.53 -11.77 11.67
CA ARG A 12 -3.99 -11.86 11.89
C ARG A 12 -4.63 -10.48 12.12
N VAL A 13 -3.83 -9.51 12.54
CA VAL A 13 -4.27 -8.14 12.81
C VAL A 13 -3.37 -7.20 12.04
N THR A 14 -3.99 -6.35 11.24
CA THR A 14 -3.32 -5.38 10.38
C THR A 14 -3.85 -4.00 10.71
N ALA A 15 -2.95 -3.04 10.95
CA ALA A 15 -3.35 -1.66 11.18
C ALA A 15 -3.75 -1.02 9.83
N HIS A 16 -5.02 -0.66 9.73
CA HIS A 16 -5.63 -0.08 8.52
C HIS A 16 -4.97 1.27 8.20
N ARG A 17 -4.43 1.42 7.00
CA ARG A 17 -3.73 2.61 6.50
C ARG A 17 -2.58 3.08 7.39
N GLY A 18 -1.96 2.12 8.13
CA GLY A 18 -0.79 2.34 8.97
C GLY A 18 -1.06 2.51 10.46
N ALA A 19 -2.07 3.29 10.86
CA ALA A 19 -2.39 3.54 12.27
C ALA A 19 -3.89 3.47 12.59
N GLY A 20 -4.73 3.06 11.64
CA GLY A 20 -6.18 3.14 11.80
C GLY A 20 -6.63 4.60 12.00
N THR A 21 -7.36 4.83 13.09
CA THR A 21 -7.85 6.19 13.44
C THR A 21 -6.94 6.94 14.41
N MET A 22 -5.71 6.48 14.65
CA MET A 22 -4.81 7.05 15.68
C MET A 22 -3.82 8.09 15.13
N ALA A 23 -3.71 8.22 13.81
CA ALA A 23 -2.84 9.18 13.14
C ALA A 23 -3.30 9.35 11.67
N PRO A 24 -2.78 10.35 10.93
CA PRO A 24 -3.13 10.54 9.52
C PRO A 24 -2.84 9.29 8.68
N GLU A 25 -3.88 8.82 7.98
CA GLU A 25 -3.84 7.63 7.14
C GLU A 25 -2.85 7.76 5.96
N ASN A 26 -2.27 6.64 5.53
CA ASN A 26 -1.41 6.56 4.34
C ASN A 26 -0.21 7.54 4.35
N THR A 27 0.29 7.86 5.56
CA THR A 27 1.46 8.71 5.78
C THR A 27 2.55 7.98 6.57
N LEU A 28 3.79 8.42 6.46
CA LEU A 28 4.87 7.86 7.29
C LEU A 28 4.68 8.17 8.79
N GLU A 29 4.03 9.27 9.13
CA GLU A 29 3.66 9.60 10.51
C GLU A 29 2.63 8.60 11.06
N GLY A 30 1.65 8.22 10.23
CA GLY A 30 0.72 7.13 10.54
C GLY A 30 1.46 5.82 10.80
N PHE A 31 2.42 5.47 9.95
CA PHE A 31 3.24 4.26 10.12
C PHE A 31 4.08 4.29 11.40
N ARG A 32 4.72 5.43 11.70
CA ARG A 32 5.46 5.62 12.96
C ARG A 32 4.55 5.48 14.18
N ALA A 33 3.34 6.04 14.11
CA ALA A 33 2.36 5.90 15.18
C ALA A 33 1.95 4.43 15.36
N GLY A 34 1.56 3.73 14.29
CA GLY A 34 1.22 2.31 14.34
C GLY A 34 2.33 1.45 14.92
N LEU A 35 3.58 1.69 14.50
CA LEU A 35 4.76 0.98 15.02
C LEU A 35 4.95 1.22 16.53
N ARG A 36 4.80 2.47 17.02
CA ARG A 36 4.86 2.80 18.45
C ARG A 36 3.78 2.10 19.28
N TRP A 37 2.59 1.90 18.69
CA TRP A 37 1.49 1.13 19.31
C TRP A 37 1.70 -0.39 19.26
N GLY A 38 2.80 -0.86 18.69
CA GLY A 38 3.17 -2.27 18.66
C GLY A 38 2.67 -3.04 17.43
N PHE A 39 2.01 -2.40 16.48
CA PHE A 39 1.64 -3.08 15.23
C PHE A 39 2.89 -3.43 14.42
N ARG A 40 2.85 -4.59 13.78
CA ARG A 40 3.91 -5.11 12.90
C ARG A 40 3.36 -5.53 11.53
N ALA A 41 2.12 -5.19 11.26
CA ALA A 41 1.47 -5.40 9.98
C ALA A 41 0.58 -4.20 9.68
N PHE A 42 0.75 -3.63 8.49
CA PHE A 42 -0.03 -2.50 8.00
C PHE A 42 -0.75 -2.88 6.71
N GLU A 43 -1.88 -2.27 6.51
CA GLU A 43 -2.54 -2.19 5.23
C GLU A 43 -2.36 -0.78 4.68
N THR A 44 -2.28 -0.63 3.35
CA THR A 44 -2.08 0.65 2.66
C THR A 44 -2.77 0.66 1.32
N ASP A 45 -3.23 1.84 0.86
CA ASP A 45 -3.90 2.02 -0.42
C ASP A 45 -2.92 2.61 -1.46
N ALA A 46 -2.61 1.87 -2.52
CA ALA A 46 -1.73 2.31 -3.61
C ALA A 46 -2.53 2.76 -4.84
N MET A 47 -2.33 4.01 -5.26
CA MET A 47 -2.99 4.62 -6.42
C MET A 47 -1.94 5.28 -7.33
N LEU A 48 -2.15 5.24 -8.66
CA LEU A 48 -1.26 5.92 -9.60
C LEU A 48 -1.53 7.42 -9.67
N ALA A 49 -0.48 8.19 -9.55
CA ALA A 49 -0.46 9.60 -9.91
C ALA A 49 -0.40 9.79 -11.45
N LYS A 50 -0.55 11.02 -11.93
CA LYS A 50 -0.55 11.38 -13.36
C LYS A 50 0.67 10.88 -14.13
N ASP A 51 1.81 10.84 -13.49
CA ASP A 51 3.10 10.39 -14.06
C ASP A 51 3.28 8.86 -13.99
N GLY A 52 2.24 8.11 -13.61
CA GLY A 52 2.28 6.66 -13.48
C GLY A 52 3.06 6.15 -12.24
N VAL A 53 3.48 7.04 -11.35
CA VAL A 53 4.18 6.67 -10.12
C VAL A 53 3.17 6.44 -9.00
N PRO A 54 3.23 5.30 -8.28
CA PRO A 54 2.25 5.03 -7.23
C PRO A 54 2.54 5.84 -5.95
N VAL A 55 1.47 6.38 -5.38
CA VAL A 55 1.42 7.08 -4.09
C VAL A 55 0.43 6.38 -3.17
N LEU A 56 0.53 6.63 -1.85
CA LEU A 56 -0.45 6.10 -0.91
C LEU A 56 -1.61 7.08 -0.74
N MET A 57 -2.78 6.70 -1.22
CA MET A 57 -4.01 7.48 -1.12
C MET A 57 -5.23 6.57 -1.24
N HIS A 58 -6.18 6.71 -0.32
CA HIS A 58 -7.42 5.93 -0.37
C HIS A 58 -8.43 6.51 -1.36
N ASP A 59 -8.70 7.80 -1.29
CA ASP A 59 -9.71 8.45 -2.12
C ASP A 59 -9.08 8.98 -3.41
N GLU A 60 -9.73 8.74 -4.54
CA GLU A 60 -9.31 9.29 -5.82
C GLU A 60 -9.37 10.82 -5.81
N LYS A 61 -10.46 11.39 -5.26
CA LYS A 61 -10.63 12.85 -5.10
C LYS A 61 -10.17 13.29 -3.73
N PHE A 62 -9.53 14.45 -3.70
CA PHE A 62 -9.18 15.10 -2.44
C PHE A 62 -10.42 15.67 -1.72
N GLY A 63 -10.23 16.36 -0.59
CA GLY A 63 -11.27 16.99 0.20
C GLY A 63 -11.47 16.36 1.59
N ARG A 64 -11.25 15.05 1.76
CA ARG A 64 -11.35 14.42 3.09
C ARG A 64 -10.02 14.47 3.85
N THR A 65 -8.94 14.04 3.26
CA THR A 65 -7.60 14.01 3.89
C THR A 65 -6.67 15.11 3.38
N ILE A 66 -6.93 15.63 2.21
CA ILE A 66 -6.31 16.85 1.68
C ILE A 66 -7.41 17.92 1.65
N LEU A 67 -7.36 18.85 2.60
CA LEU A 67 -8.40 19.86 2.76
C LEU A 67 -8.31 20.95 1.69
N HIS A 68 -9.46 21.52 1.31
CA HIS A 68 -9.57 22.65 0.38
C HIS A 68 -8.95 22.40 -1.00
N ASP A 69 -8.89 21.15 -1.43
CA ASP A 69 -8.45 20.74 -2.75
C ASP A 69 -9.54 19.86 -3.36
N ASP A 70 -10.01 20.18 -4.55
CA ASP A 70 -11.08 19.48 -5.28
C ASP A 70 -10.55 18.65 -6.45
N ARG A 71 -9.22 18.65 -6.65
CA ARG A 71 -8.54 17.83 -7.66
C ARG A 71 -8.56 16.36 -7.27
N SER A 72 -8.01 15.54 -8.13
CA SER A 72 -7.86 14.10 -7.94
C SER A 72 -6.40 13.65 -8.11
N VAL A 73 -6.07 12.48 -7.58
CA VAL A 73 -4.71 11.90 -7.67
C VAL A 73 -4.23 11.79 -9.12
N PRO A 74 -5.03 11.31 -10.10
CA PRO A 74 -4.57 11.21 -11.49
C PRO A 74 -4.36 12.56 -12.21
N GLU A 75 -4.78 13.67 -11.62
CA GLU A 75 -4.55 15.01 -12.20
C GLU A 75 -3.17 15.57 -11.86
N LEU A 76 -2.52 15.03 -10.83
CA LEU A 76 -1.25 15.50 -10.29
C LEU A 76 -0.13 14.48 -10.48
N THR A 77 1.08 14.96 -10.70
CA THR A 77 2.28 14.12 -10.63
C THR A 77 2.50 13.63 -9.18
N SER A 78 3.23 12.54 -9.03
CA SER A 78 3.57 11.99 -7.70
C SER A 78 4.30 13.01 -6.82
N LEU A 79 5.12 13.88 -7.42
CA LEU A 79 5.81 14.94 -6.71
C LEU A 79 4.82 15.99 -6.18
N GLU A 80 3.85 16.40 -7.01
CA GLU A 80 2.80 17.34 -6.61
C GLU A 80 1.91 16.76 -5.51
N VAL A 81 1.48 15.49 -5.63
CA VAL A 81 0.70 14.81 -4.57
C VAL A 81 1.46 14.80 -3.25
N ARG A 82 2.75 14.46 -3.28
CA ARG A 82 3.61 14.41 -2.09
C ARG A 82 4.01 15.78 -1.53
N ALA A 83 3.64 16.86 -2.18
CA ALA A 83 3.76 18.22 -1.66
C ALA A 83 2.50 18.73 -0.95
N LEU A 84 1.40 17.94 -0.94
CA LEU A 84 0.15 18.29 -0.29
C LEU A 84 0.20 17.99 1.21
N ASP A 85 -0.70 18.62 1.95
CA ASP A 85 -0.89 18.39 3.39
C ASP A 85 -1.99 17.35 3.63
N ALA A 86 -1.57 16.14 3.98
CA ALA A 86 -2.45 15.01 4.35
C ALA A 86 -2.56 14.83 5.87
N GLY A 87 -2.11 15.78 6.68
CA GLY A 87 -2.11 15.67 8.13
C GLY A 87 -3.04 16.64 8.84
N SER A 88 -3.22 17.86 8.34
CA SER A 88 -4.00 18.92 9.01
C SER A 88 -5.46 18.54 9.27
N TRP A 89 -6.07 17.68 8.44
CA TRP A 89 -7.44 17.20 8.66
C TRP A 89 -7.58 16.39 9.96
N TYR A 90 -6.49 15.74 10.37
CA TYR A 90 -6.46 14.94 11.59
C TYR A 90 -6.23 15.80 12.84
N GLY A 91 -5.40 16.82 12.71
CA GLY A 91 -5.14 17.76 13.80
C GLY A 91 -3.92 18.65 13.55
N PRO A 92 -3.84 19.79 14.22
CA PRO A 92 -2.82 20.81 13.96
C PRO A 92 -1.38 20.30 14.16
N GLN A 93 -1.18 19.29 15.04
CA GLN A 93 0.13 18.66 15.28
C GLN A 93 0.67 17.88 14.07
N TYR A 94 -0.17 17.63 13.08
CA TYR A 94 0.19 16.93 11.84
C TYR A 94 0.19 17.86 10.61
N CYS A 95 0.11 19.17 10.82
CA CYS A 95 0.18 20.13 9.73
C CYS A 95 1.45 19.94 8.90
N GLY A 96 1.30 19.90 7.58
CA GLY A 96 2.40 19.68 6.63
C GLY A 96 2.87 18.23 6.48
N VAL A 97 2.20 17.27 7.11
CA VAL A 97 2.48 15.84 6.87
C VAL A 97 2.00 15.47 5.47
N ALA A 98 2.92 15.01 4.65
CA ALA A 98 2.67 14.66 3.25
C ALA A 98 2.09 13.24 3.08
N PRO A 99 1.33 12.97 2.00
CA PRO A 99 1.07 11.62 1.53
C PRO A 99 2.38 10.86 1.28
N ALA A 100 2.45 9.59 1.64
CA ALA A 100 3.65 8.80 1.38
C ALA A 100 3.73 8.37 -0.09
N GLY A 101 4.94 8.38 -0.67
CA GLY A 101 5.20 7.66 -1.91
C GLY A 101 5.21 6.15 -1.65
N PHE A 102 4.69 5.36 -2.58
CA PHE A 102 4.58 3.91 -2.41
C PHE A 102 5.94 3.25 -2.13
N GLU A 103 6.94 3.48 -2.96
CA GLU A 103 8.28 2.93 -2.77
C GLU A 103 8.88 3.34 -1.42
N GLN A 104 8.75 4.60 -1.04
CA GLN A 104 9.22 5.12 0.24
C GLN A 104 8.56 4.38 1.41
N ALA A 105 7.26 4.17 1.34
CA ALA A 105 6.48 3.47 2.35
C ALA A 105 6.90 2.00 2.48
N VAL A 106 7.03 1.29 1.35
CA VAL A 106 7.46 -0.12 1.33
C VAL A 106 8.87 -0.25 1.92
N ARG A 107 9.83 0.59 1.47
CA ARG A 107 11.20 0.57 2.01
C ARG A 107 11.23 0.84 3.51
N TRP A 108 10.42 1.80 3.97
CA TRP A 108 10.30 2.11 5.40
C TRP A 108 9.74 0.91 6.19
N CYS A 109 8.66 0.28 5.71
CA CYS A 109 8.07 -0.89 6.36
C CYS A 109 9.07 -2.05 6.44
N ARG A 110 9.77 -2.36 5.35
CA ARG A 110 10.80 -3.41 5.33
C ARG A 110 11.93 -3.13 6.31
N ALA A 111 12.44 -1.91 6.35
CA ALA A 111 13.50 -1.50 7.28
C ALA A 111 13.08 -1.59 8.76
N ASN A 112 11.79 -1.54 9.06
CA ASN A 112 11.23 -1.62 10.41
C ASN A 112 10.60 -2.99 10.75
N GLY A 113 10.74 -3.99 9.90
CA GLY A 113 10.17 -5.32 10.10
C GLY A 113 8.65 -5.33 10.14
N VAL A 114 8.02 -4.47 9.34
CA VAL A 114 6.56 -4.35 9.21
C VAL A 114 6.11 -5.09 7.95
N TRP A 115 5.19 -6.02 8.12
CA TRP A 115 4.52 -6.71 7.02
C TRP A 115 3.46 -5.82 6.37
N LEU A 116 3.24 -5.97 5.06
CA LEU A 116 2.28 -5.17 4.30
C LEU A 116 1.20 -6.01 3.63
N ASN A 117 -0.06 -5.60 3.83
CA ASN A 117 -1.14 -5.80 2.87
C ASN A 117 -1.22 -4.55 1.99
N ILE A 118 -0.94 -4.69 0.71
CA ILE A 118 -0.98 -3.61 -0.27
C ILE A 118 -2.34 -3.67 -0.98
N GLU A 119 -3.30 -2.82 -0.57
CA GLU A 119 -4.51 -2.64 -1.35
C GLU A 119 -4.17 -1.87 -2.63
N ILE A 120 -4.37 -2.52 -3.78
CA ILE A 120 -4.29 -1.85 -5.07
C ILE A 120 -5.60 -1.11 -5.26
N LYS A 121 -5.55 0.22 -5.13
CA LYS A 121 -6.69 1.14 -5.12
C LYS A 121 -6.68 2.02 -6.36
N PRO A 122 -7.06 1.50 -7.53
CA PRO A 122 -6.97 2.26 -8.77
C PRO A 122 -8.00 3.39 -8.82
N ALA A 123 -7.63 4.51 -9.42
CA ALA A 123 -8.58 5.46 -9.93
C ALA A 123 -9.43 4.82 -11.05
N LYS A 124 -10.63 5.33 -11.26
CA LYS A 124 -11.57 4.78 -12.25
C LYS A 124 -10.95 4.75 -13.66
N GLY A 125 -10.96 3.59 -14.29
CA GLY A 125 -10.41 3.37 -15.63
C GLY A 125 -8.92 3.04 -15.68
N HIS A 126 -8.23 3.02 -14.53
CA HIS A 126 -6.80 2.71 -14.40
C HIS A 126 -6.54 1.37 -13.70
N GLU A 127 -7.56 0.49 -13.60
CA GLU A 127 -7.51 -0.71 -12.78
C GLU A 127 -6.35 -1.63 -13.16
N LEU A 128 -6.28 -2.03 -14.42
CA LEU A 128 -5.28 -2.99 -14.91
C LEU A 128 -3.87 -2.38 -14.84
N GLU A 129 -3.71 -1.13 -15.23
CA GLU A 129 -2.43 -0.42 -15.23
C GLU A 129 -1.90 -0.25 -13.82
N THR A 130 -2.74 0.19 -12.88
CA THR A 130 -2.35 0.32 -11.46
C THR A 130 -1.85 -1.02 -10.92
N GLY A 131 -2.56 -2.11 -11.24
CA GLY A 131 -2.13 -3.45 -10.85
C GLY A 131 -0.76 -3.82 -11.40
N ARG A 132 -0.52 -3.59 -12.69
CA ARG A 132 0.76 -3.88 -13.34
C ARG A 132 1.92 -3.10 -12.73
N VAL A 133 1.74 -1.82 -12.53
CA VAL A 133 2.79 -0.93 -11.99
C VAL A 133 3.10 -1.27 -10.54
N VAL A 134 2.07 -1.38 -9.69
CA VAL A 134 2.23 -1.73 -8.27
C VAL A 134 2.84 -3.13 -8.15
N GLY A 135 2.36 -4.10 -8.95
CA GLY A 135 2.92 -5.45 -8.96
C GLY A 135 4.41 -5.47 -9.32
N ALA A 136 4.77 -4.86 -10.46
CA ALA A 136 6.16 -4.81 -10.92
C ALA A 136 7.10 -4.17 -9.88
N LEU A 137 6.71 -3.02 -9.33
CA LEU A 137 7.51 -2.31 -8.35
C LEU A 137 7.60 -3.09 -7.02
N THR A 138 6.52 -3.75 -6.59
CA THR A 138 6.54 -4.60 -5.39
C THR A 138 7.48 -5.80 -5.58
N LYS A 139 7.43 -6.45 -6.74
CA LYS A 139 8.35 -7.56 -7.07
C LYS A 139 9.81 -7.12 -6.99
N GLU A 140 10.14 -5.95 -7.52
CA GLU A 140 11.50 -5.39 -7.43
C GLU A 140 11.89 -5.14 -5.97
N LEU A 141 11.01 -4.49 -5.20
CA LEU A 141 11.26 -4.13 -3.81
C LEU A 141 11.38 -5.33 -2.86
N TYR A 142 10.85 -6.50 -3.22
CA TYR A 142 10.89 -7.74 -2.44
C TYR A 142 11.67 -8.86 -3.14
N ALA A 143 12.54 -8.55 -4.11
CA ALA A 143 13.27 -9.53 -4.89
C ALA A 143 14.17 -10.48 -4.06
N ASP A 144 14.57 -10.05 -2.87
CA ASP A 144 15.33 -10.86 -1.91
C ASP A 144 14.47 -11.82 -1.07
N VAL A 145 13.14 -11.60 -1.04
CA VAL A 145 12.18 -12.37 -0.24
C VAL A 145 11.33 -13.28 -1.11
N VAL A 146 10.92 -12.78 -2.27
CA VAL A 146 10.06 -13.50 -3.22
C VAL A 146 10.96 -14.27 -4.19
N ARG A 147 10.96 -15.60 -4.10
CA ARG A 147 11.74 -16.46 -4.99
C ARG A 147 10.99 -16.70 -6.29
N PRO A 148 11.64 -16.53 -7.47
CA PRO A 148 11.09 -17.04 -8.72
C PRO A 148 11.02 -18.56 -8.66
N GLU A 149 9.89 -19.12 -9.03
CA GLU A 149 9.61 -20.55 -9.23
C GLU A 149 9.11 -21.35 -8.02
N GLY A 150 7.94 -21.90 -8.20
CA GLY A 150 7.54 -23.24 -7.77
C GLY A 150 6.59 -23.35 -6.60
N ASP A 151 6.33 -22.29 -5.84
CA ASP A 151 5.52 -22.48 -4.63
C ASP A 151 4.29 -21.57 -4.54
N ARG A 152 3.45 -21.69 -5.55
CA ARG A 152 2.08 -21.14 -5.45
C ARG A 152 1.35 -21.89 -4.32
N MET A 153 1.23 -21.26 -3.15
CA MET A 153 0.44 -21.73 -2.00
C MET A 153 1.13 -22.72 -1.04
N GLY A 154 2.33 -23.26 -1.31
CA GLY A 154 2.98 -24.22 -0.41
C GLY A 154 3.98 -23.61 0.58
N ASN A 155 4.74 -22.59 0.20
CA ASN A 155 5.78 -21.95 1.02
C ASN A 155 5.87 -20.43 0.76
N VAL A 156 4.73 -19.74 0.80
CA VAL A 156 4.77 -18.28 0.76
C VAL A 156 5.54 -17.80 1.99
N SER A 157 6.63 -17.08 1.77
CA SER A 157 7.39 -16.49 2.86
C SER A 157 6.47 -15.59 3.69
N ALA A 158 6.42 -15.79 5.00
CA ALA A 158 5.68 -14.91 5.92
C ALA A 158 6.17 -13.44 5.86
N ALA A 159 7.32 -13.19 5.23
CA ALA A 159 7.87 -11.85 4.98
C ALA A 159 7.40 -11.26 3.63
N ALA A 160 6.80 -12.06 2.72
CA ALA A 160 6.25 -11.55 1.47
C ALA A 160 5.02 -10.69 1.75
N PRO A 161 4.81 -9.61 0.99
CA PRO A 161 3.59 -8.81 1.11
C PRO A 161 2.40 -9.58 0.52
N LEU A 162 1.19 -9.06 0.74
CA LEU A 162 -0.06 -9.53 0.14
C LEU A 162 -0.67 -8.43 -0.71
N PHE A 163 -1.19 -8.77 -1.88
CA PHE A 163 -2.05 -7.88 -2.64
C PHE A 163 -3.53 -8.08 -2.30
N SER A 164 -4.24 -6.98 -2.14
CA SER A 164 -5.68 -6.96 -2.08
C SER A 164 -6.26 -5.88 -2.98
N SER A 165 -7.50 -6.02 -3.42
CA SER A 165 -8.24 -4.98 -4.15
C SER A 165 -9.71 -5.31 -4.22
N PHE A 166 -10.55 -4.29 -4.22
CA PHE A 166 -11.97 -4.38 -4.60
C PHE A 166 -12.18 -4.40 -6.13
N LYS A 167 -11.09 -4.28 -6.90
CA LYS A 167 -11.11 -4.26 -8.37
C LYS A 167 -10.39 -5.48 -8.93
N ARG A 168 -11.15 -6.40 -9.51
CA ARG A 168 -10.61 -7.65 -10.07
C ARG A 168 -9.52 -7.41 -11.12
N ASP A 169 -9.69 -6.38 -11.97
CA ASP A 169 -8.71 -6.09 -13.01
C ASP A 169 -7.39 -5.56 -12.44
N ALA A 170 -7.41 -4.90 -11.26
CA ALA A 170 -6.19 -4.51 -10.57
C ALA A 170 -5.40 -5.74 -10.09
N LEU A 171 -6.08 -6.73 -9.48
CA LEU A 171 -5.42 -7.98 -9.10
C LEU A 171 -4.90 -8.76 -10.32
N ARG A 172 -5.65 -8.76 -11.45
CA ARG A 172 -5.18 -9.36 -12.69
C ARG A 172 -3.90 -8.69 -13.18
N GLY A 173 -3.83 -7.35 -13.16
CA GLY A 173 -2.63 -6.61 -13.53
C GLY A 173 -1.43 -6.94 -12.64
N ALA A 174 -1.63 -7.03 -11.32
CA ALA A 174 -0.58 -7.44 -10.39
C ALA A 174 -0.10 -8.88 -10.66
N LEU A 175 -1.01 -9.81 -10.91
CA LEU A 175 -0.68 -11.19 -11.25
C LEU A 175 0.15 -11.31 -12.54
N GLU A 176 -0.07 -10.43 -13.53
CA GLU A 176 0.71 -10.41 -14.78
C GLU A 176 2.19 -10.04 -14.54
N THR A 177 2.49 -9.20 -13.58
CA THR A 177 3.84 -8.67 -13.32
C THR A 177 4.53 -9.27 -12.11
N ALA A 178 3.75 -9.72 -11.12
CA ALA A 178 4.23 -10.28 -9.87
C ALA A 178 3.48 -11.57 -9.50
N PRO A 179 3.55 -12.63 -10.34
CA PRO A 179 2.79 -13.87 -10.13
C PRO A 179 3.17 -14.63 -8.85
N ASP A 180 4.33 -14.32 -8.28
CA ASP A 180 4.89 -14.97 -7.11
C ASP A 180 4.51 -14.25 -5.79
N ILE A 181 3.82 -13.12 -5.85
CA ILE A 181 3.27 -12.41 -4.70
C ILE A 181 1.78 -12.76 -4.57
N PRO A 182 1.33 -13.25 -3.40
CA PRO A 182 -0.06 -13.60 -3.14
C PRO A 182 -1.01 -12.42 -3.16
#